data_a28898ddfd50c23ab0b71bdf2545501a
#
_entry.id   a28898ddfd50c23ab0b71bdf2545501a
#
_cell.length_a   1.000
_cell.length_b   1.000
_cell.length_c   1.000
_cell.angle_alpha   90.00
_cell.angle_beta   90.00
_cell.angle_gamma   90.00
#
_symmetry.space_group_name_H-M   'P 1'
#
loop_
_entity.id
_entity.type
_entity.pdbx_description
1 polymer ?
#
loop_
_entity_poly.entity_id
_entity_poly.type
_entity_poly.pdbx_seq_one_letter_code
_entity_poly.pdbx_strand_id
1 'polypeptide(L)'
;MSPSSLPPQASRTSVASRFSGLFLLLFLGAPLLVAAPLTGTPLNDGYYALYNLDFASAHAHFQQWTAAHPEDCLGPASDAAAYIFTEFDRLGVLDIELFADDNRFESRQRPAIDPVLKKGFTDRIAQAERLADATIQHNPKDANAFYCKAVTSGMQADWASLIDRHEYGAYKFSELASKYAKQALALNPTLYDANLAVGIENYMLSLKPAPIRWILGMAGAGTNKTEGVRLLKLTAEQGHYLAPFARLMLAVGELRDGRIQQGKEILIGLSREFPQNTLYQRQIARLH
;
A
#
# COMPACT_ATOMS: atom_id res chain seq x y z
N MET A 1 -49.24 -55.86 54.46
CA MET A 1 -50.53 -56.07 53.85
C MET A 1 -50.79 -54.98 52.85
N SER A 2 -50.94 -55.37 51.61
CA SER A 2 -51.16 -54.65 50.35
C SER A 2 -52.39 -53.73 50.35
N PRO A 3 -52.72 -53.06 49.24
CA PRO A 3 -51.90 -52.61 48.09
C PRO A 3 -52.15 -51.15 47.66
N SER A 4 -51.32 -50.78 46.84
CA SER A 4 -51.29 -49.69 45.92
C SER A 4 -52.52 -49.38 45.08
N SER A 5 -52.69 -48.13 44.70
CA SER A 5 -53.42 -47.75 43.50
C SER A 5 -52.73 -46.55 42.80
N LEU A 6 -52.37 -46.74 41.59
CA LEU A 6 -51.89 -45.75 40.64
C LEU A 6 -53.09 -44.96 40.09
N PRO A 7 -52.90 -43.63 39.83
CA PRO A 7 -53.86 -42.86 39.04
C PRO A 7 -53.44 -42.81 37.54
N PRO A 8 -54.40 -42.50 36.65
CA PRO A 8 -54.32 -42.71 35.24
C PRO A 8 -53.51 -41.65 34.45
N GLN A 9 -52.95 -42.10 33.35
CA GLN A 9 -52.25 -41.30 32.36
C GLN A 9 -53.20 -40.30 31.64
N ALA A 10 -52.88 -39.02 31.68
CA ALA A 10 -53.52 -38.03 30.87
C ALA A 10 -52.78 -37.91 29.52
N SER A 11 -53.52 -38.14 28.46
CA SER A 11 -53.12 -37.97 27.07
C SER A 11 -52.73 -36.50 26.74
N ARG A 12 -51.52 -36.27 26.40
CA ARG A 12 -51.07 -34.97 25.82
C ARG A 12 -51.24 -35.00 24.32
N THR A 13 -52.25 -34.32 23.85
CA THR A 13 -52.39 -33.95 22.43
C THR A 13 -51.32 -32.94 22.03
N SER A 14 -50.50 -33.34 21.10
CA SER A 14 -49.48 -32.53 20.45
C SER A 14 -50.14 -31.51 19.50
N VAL A 15 -50.04 -30.23 19.83
CA VAL A 15 -50.32 -29.16 18.89
C VAL A 15 -49.00 -28.75 18.25
N ALA A 16 -48.75 -29.28 17.08
CA ALA A 16 -47.65 -28.86 16.23
C ALA A 16 -48.00 -27.50 15.60
N SER A 17 -47.47 -26.42 16.17
CA SER A 17 -47.50 -25.08 15.57
C SER A 17 -46.38 -25.00 14.54
N ARG A 18 -46.76 -25.03 13.25
CA ARG A 18 -45.87 -24.75 12.09
C ARG A 18 -45.64 -23.25 12.03
N PHE A 19 -44.53 -22.76 12.57
CA PHE A 19 -43.99 -21.44 12.19
C PHE A 19 -42.92 -21.65 11.11
N SER A 20 -43.33 -21.59 9.85
CA SER A 20 -42.47 -21.34 8.71
C SER A 20 -42.06 -19.87 8.74
N GLY A 21 -41.00 -19.56 9.48
CA GLY A 21 -40.33 -18.28 9.40
C GLY A 21 -39.40 -18.27 8.18
N LEU A 22 -39.86 -17.65 7.10
CA LEU A 22 -39.06 -17.33 5.94
C LEU A 22 -38.01 -16.30 6.37
N PHE A 23 -36.80 -16.74 6.75
CA PHE A 23 -35.65 -15.88 6.93
C PHE A 23 -35.16 -15.46 5.55
N LEU A 24 -35.69 -14.33 5.06
CA LEU A 24 -35.14 -13.62 3.92
C LEU A 24 -33.79 -13.02 4.36
N LEU A 25 -32.70 -13.75 4.15
CA LEU A 25 -31.34 -13.22 4.24
C LEU A 25 -31.17 -12.14 3.16
N LEU A 26 -31.49 -10.90 3.52
CA LEU A 26 -31.03 -9.72 2.81
C LEU A 26 -29.49 -9.69 2.94
N PHE A 27 -28.81 -10.30 1.98
CA PHE A 27 -27.42 -9.94 1.67
C PHE A 27 -27.46 -8.49 1.19
N LEU A 28 -27.40 -7.55 2.13
CA LEU A 28 -26.92 -6.20 1.84
C LEU A 28 -25.44 -6.38 1.47
N GLY A 29 -25.19 -6.56 0.17
CA GLY A 29 -23.86 -6.41 -0.38
C GLY A 29 -23.41 -5.00 -0.02
N ALA A 30 -22.50 -4.88 0.96
CA ALA A 30 -21.79 -3.63 1.16
C ALA A 30 -21.19 -3.26 -0.20
N PRO A 31 -21.42 -2.04 -0.73
CA PRO A 31 -20.75 -1.62 -1.94
C PRO A 31 -19.25 -1.75 -1.67
N LEU A 32 -18.54 -2.53 -2.47
CA LEU A 32 -17.10 -2.47 -2.55
C LEU A 32 -16.79 -1.02 -2.91
N LEU A 33 -16.35 -0.23 -1.94
CA LEU A 33 -15.80 1.10 -2.18
C LEU A 33 -14.55 0.89 -3.02
N VAL A 34 -14.73 0.95 -4.33
CA VAL A 34 -13.63 0.95 -5.28
C VAL A 34 -13.04 2.35 -5.25
N ALA A 35 -11.73 2.46 -5.04
CA ALA A 35 -11.02 3.73 -5.13
C ALA A 35 -11.39 4.42 -6.47
N ALA A 36 -11.49 5.76 -6.45
CA ALA A 36 -11.83 6.52 -7.65
C ALA A 36 -10.80 6.24 -8.77
N PRO A 37 -11.25 6.11 -10.03
CA PRO A 37 -10.34 5.82 -11.13
C PRO A 37 -9.30 6.93 -11.29
N LEU A 38 -8.05 6.55 -11.59
CA LEU A 38 -6.93 7.46 -11.86
C LEU A 38 -7.05 8.02 -13.28
N THR A 39 -8.00 8.95 -13.48
CA THR A 39 -8.22 9.59 -14.80
C THR A 39 -8.73 11.02 -14.62
N GLY A 40 -8.56 11.84 -15.65
CA GLY A 40 -9.22 13.14 -15.77
C GLY A 40 -8.42 14.35 -15.27
N THR A 41 -7.23 14.14 -14.68
CA THR A 41 -6.24 15.20 -14.44
C THR A 41 -4.85 14.71 -14.84
N PRO A 42 -3.93 15.60 -15.25
CA PRO A 42 -2.57 15.16 -15.57
C PRO A 42 -1.91 14.35 -14.46
N LEU A 43 -2.16 14.66 -13.19
CA LEU A 43 -1.62 13.91 -12.08
C LEU A 43 -2.17 12.47 -12.01
N ASN A 44 -3.49 12.32 -12.18
CA ASN A 44 -4.13 11.00 -12.25
C ASN A 44 -3.66 10.18 -13.46
N ASP A 45 -3.62 10.81 -14.64
CA ASP A 45 -3.20 10.16 -15.88
C ASP A 45 -1.72 9.71 -15.77
N GLY A 46 -0.89 10.51 -15.10
CA GLY A 46 0.50 10.16 -14.79
C GLY A 46 0.62 8.92 -13.89
N TYR A 47 -0.19 8.82 -12.83
CA TYR A 47 -0.21 7.62 -11.98
C TYR A 47 -0.77 6.40 -12.72
N TYR A 48 -1.79 6.58 -13.56
CA TYR A 48 -2.30 5.49 -14.39
C TYR A 48 -1.23 4.96 -15.35
N ALA A 49 -0.50 5.86 -16.03
CA ALA A 49 0.63 5.49 -16.88
C ALA A 49 1.75 4.79 -16.09
N LEU A 50 2.09 5.32 -14.90
CA LEU A 50 3.10 4.74 -14.01
C LEU A 50 2.77 3.28 -13.65
N TYR A 51 1.53 3.00 -13.25
CA TYR A 51 1.09 1.64 -12.91
C TYR A 51 0.98 0.71 -14.11
N ASN A 52 0.84 1.25 -15.32
CA ASN A 52 0.95 0.52 -16.58
C ASN A 52 2.40 0.33 -17.06
N LEU A 53 3.41 0.82 -16.33
CA LEU A 53 4.84 0.84 -16.71
C LEU A 53 5.14 1.69 -17.96
N ASP A 54 4.24 2.59 -18.33
CA ASP A 54 4.47 3.61 -19.35
C ASP A 54 5.14 4.85 -18.71
N PHE A 55 6.40 4.70 -18.39
CA PHE A 55 7.16 5.73 -17.68
C PHE A 55 7.32 7.02 -18.48
N ALA A 56 7.38 6.93 -19.82
CA ALA A 56 7.48 8.11 -20.67
C ALA A 56 6.23 8.98 -20.58
N SER A 57 5.05 8.39 -20.68
CA SER A 57 3.78 9.08 -20.48
C SER A 57 3.62 9.59 -19.05
N ALA A 58 4.02 8.81 -18.06
CA ALA A 58 3.99 9.22 -16.66
C ALA A 58 4.81 10.51 -16.45
N HIS A 59 6.05 10.56 -16.92
CA HIS A 59 6.89 11.77 -16.88
C HIS A 59 6.22 12.97 -17.56
N ALA A 60 5.67 12.78 -18.76
CA ALA A 60 5.02 13.87 -19.50
C ALA A 60 3.84 14.46 -18.72
N HIS A 61 2.99 13.61 -18.14
CA HIS A 61 1.84 14.04 -17.36
C HIS A 61 2.23 14.73 -16.04
N PHE A 62 3.22 14.19 -15.30
CA PHE A 62 3.70 14.82 -14.06
C PHE A 62 4.38 16.17 -14.31
N GLN A 63 5.12 16.31 -15.41
CA GLN A 63 5.71 17.58 -15.81
C GLN A 63 4.63 18.59 -16.26
N GLN A 64 3.59 18.15 -16.96
CA GLN A 64 2.44 18.99 -17.29
C GLN A 64 1.74 19.51 -16.02
N TRP A 65 1.54 18.64 -15.02
CA TRP A 65 0.99 19.06 -13.72
C TRP A 65 1.89 20.08 -13.04
N THR A 66 3.18 19.80 -12.95
CA THR A 66 4.18 20.71 -12.33
C THR A 66 4.20 22.08 -13.00
N ALA A 67 4.09 22.14 -14.34
CA ALA A 67 4.04 23.40 -15.07
C ALA A 67 2.76 24.20 -14.78
N ALA A 68 1.61 23.51 -14.63
CA ALA A 68 0.34 24.14 -14.31
C ALA A 68 0.19 24.53 -12.84
N HIS A 69 0.92 23.86 -11.94
CA HIS A 69 0.85 24.03 -10.48
C HIS A 69 2.26 24.13 -9.89
N PRO A 70 3.00 25.23 -10.15
CA PRO A 70 4.42 25.35 -9.80
C PRO A 70 4.72 25.34 -8.30
N GLU A 71 3.71 25.65 -7.46
CA GLU A 71 3.81 25.61 -6.00
C GLU A 71 3.44 24.24 -5.38
N ASP A 72 2.89 23.31 -6.20
CA ASP A 72 2.47 22.01 -5.71
C ASP A 72 3.65 21.04 -5.71
N CYS A 73 4.03 20.58 -4.52
CA CYS A 73 5.11 19.61 -4.33
C CYS A 73 4.78 18.20 -4.87
N LEU A 74 3.50 17.85 -5.07
CA LEU A 74 3.13 16.53 -5.57
C LEU A 74 3.53 16.32 -7.03
N GLY A 75 3.57 17.37 -7.85
CA GLY A 75 4.05 17.25 -9.23
C GLY A 75 5.47 16.67 -9.33
N PRO A 76 6.48 17.37 -8.76
CA PRO A 76 7.85 16.85 -8.77
C PRO A 76 8.01 15.56 -7.94
N ALA A 77 7.26 15.35 -6.84
CA ALA A 77 7.29 14.10 -6.10
C ALA A 77 6.80 12.91 -6.95
N SER A 78 5.75 13.11 -7.74
CA SER A 78 5.22 12.09 -8.65
C SER A 78 6.16 11.83 -9.83
N ASP A 79 6.82 12.86 -10.35
CA ASP A 79 7.85 12.70 -11.38
C ASP A 79 9.09 11.92 -10.84
N ALA A 80 9.46 12.11 -9.56
CA ALA A 80 10.47 11.29 -8.90
C ALA A 80 10.05 9.80 -8.83
N ALA A 81 8.75 9.51 -8.62
CA ALA A 81 8.25 8.15 -8.66
C ALA A 81 8.46 7.50 -10.05
N ALA A 82 8.25 8.24 -11.15
CA ALA A 82 8.52 7.72 -12.48
C ALA A 82 10.01 7.37 -12.67
N TYR A 83 10.95 8.19 -12.19
CA TYR A 83 12.38 7.89 -12.24
C TYR A 83 12.77 6.64 -11.44
N ILE A 84 12.32 6.51 -10.20
CA ILE A 84 12.69 5.37 -9.37
C ILE A 84 12.08 4.07 -9.92
N PHE A 85 10.82 4.09 -10.39
CA PHE A 85 10.18 2.91 -10.96
C PHE A 85 10.80 2.51 -12.30
N THR A 86 11.24 3.46 -13.12
CA THR A 86 12.04 3.17 -14.33
C THR A 86 13.32 2.43 -13.95
N GLU A 87 14.03 2.88 -12.92
CA GLU A 87 15.25 2.21 -12.46
C GLU A 87 14.97 0.85 -11.86
N PHE A 88 13.86 0.70 -11.12
CA PHE A 88 13.42 -0.59 -10.59
C PHE A 88 13.11 -1.59 -11.70
N ASP A 89 12.42 -1.16 -12.77
CA ASP A 89 12.12 -2.02 -13.91
C ASP A 89 13.40 -2.43 -14.63
N ARG A 90 14.30 -1.48 -14.93
CA ARG A 90 15.61 -1.73 -15.56
C ARG A 90 16.47 -2.71 -14.76
N LEU A 91 16.43 -2.62 -13.42
CA LEU A 91 17.17 -3.50 -12.51
C LEU A 91 16.43 -4.82 -12.20
N GLY A 92 15.23 -5.01 -12.74
CA GLY A 92 14.39 -6.17 -12.46
C GLY A 92 13.91 -6.25 -11.00
N VAL A 93 13.86 -5.10 -10.30
CA VAL A 93 13.43 -5.04 -8.88
C VAL A 93 11.92 -5.14 -8.74
N LEU A 94 11.17 -4.82 -9.79
CA LEU A 94 9.71 -4.88 -9.77
C LEU A 94 9.15 -6.32 -9.82
N ASP A 95 9.99 -7.34 -9.94
CA ASP A 95 9.54 -8.74 -9.91
C ASP A 95 9.03 -9.10 -8.50
N ILE A 96 7.76 -9.40 -8.41
CA ILE A 96 7.05 -9.68 -7.15
C ILE A 96 7.68 -10.84 -6.39
N GLU A 97 8.27 -11.82 -7.08
CA GLU A 97 8.94 -12.96 -6.45
C GLU A 97 10.12 -12.53 -5.56
N LEU A 98 10.79 -11.42 -5.89
CA LEU A 98 11.88 -10.91 -5.07
C LEU A 98 11.41 -10.45 -3.69
N PHE A 99 10.16 -9.98 -3.60
CA PHE A 99 9.59 -9.54 -2.33
C PHE A 99 8.90 -10.68 -1.58
N ALA A 100 8.56 -11.76 -2.27
CA ALA A 100 7.98 -12.95 -1.65
C ALA A 100 9.05 -13.89 -1.04
N ASP A 101 10.32 -13.83 -1.51
CA ASP A 101 11.43 -14.68 -1.07
C ASP A 101 12.70 -13.86 -0.84
N ASP A 102 13.11 -13.73 0.44
CA ASP A 102 14.28 -12.94 0.86
C ASP A 102 15.59 -13.48 0.24
N ASN A 103 15.74 -14.81 0.06
CA ASN A 103 16.94 -15.41 -0.54
C ASN A 103 17.10 -14.99 -2.00
N ARG A 104 16.00 -14.92 -2.76
CA ARG A 104 16.01 -14.44 -4.15
C ARG A 104 16.40 -12.97 -4.23
N PHE A 105 15.89 -12.16 -3.30
CA PHE A 105 16.26 -10.75 -3.22
C PHE A 105 17.77 -10.56 -2.96
N GLU A 106 18.34 -11.32 -2.04
CA GLU A 106 19.76 -11.21 -1.69
C GLU A 106 20.69 -11.71 -2.78
N SER A 107 20.32 -12.81 -3.47
CA SER A 107 21.16 -13.47 -4.50
C SER A 107 21.09 -12.82 -5.88
N ARG A 108 20.18 -11.86 -6.12
CA ARG A 108 20.03 -11.24 -7.45
C ARG A 108 21.30 -10.52 -7.92
N GLN A 109 21.52 -10.53 -9.22
CA GLN A 109 22.57 -9.70 -9.86
C GLN A 109 22.31 -8.22 -9.60
N ARG A 110 23.37 -7.42 -9.56
CA ARG A 110 23.32 -5.98 -9.31
C ARG A 110 23.89 -5.23 -10.52
N PRO A 111 23.09 -4.94 -11.54
CA PRO A 111 23.54 -4.08 -12.62
C PRO A 111 23.93 -2.70 -12.07
N ALA A 112 24.83 -2.01 -12.76
CA ALA A 112 25.21 -0.66 -12.39
C ALA A 112 23.98 0.28 -12.42
N ILE A 113 23.92 1.20 -11.46
CA ILE A 113 22.88 2.23 -11.38
C ILE A 113 23.02 3.16 -12.59
N ASP A 114 21.91 3.50 -13.22
CA ASP A 114 21.89 4.50 -14.29
C ASP A 114 22.08 5.90 -13.69
N PRO A 115 23.16 6.63 -14.03
CA PRO A 115 23.44 7.93 -13.45
C PRO A 115 22.43 9.01 -13.87
N VAL A 116 21.78 8.86 -15.02
CA VAL A 116 20.75 9.80 -15.50
C VAL A 116 19.47 9.63 -14.68
N LEU A 117 19.03 8.38 -14.47
CA LEU A 117 17.86 8.09 -13.66
C LEU A 117 18.09 8.50 -12.19
N LYS A 118 19.28 8.20 -11.64
CA LYS A 118 19.64 8.64 -10.28
C LYS A 118 19.59 10.17 -10.15
N LYS A 119 20.17 10.88 -11.11
CA LYS A 119 20.16 12.35 -11.11
C LYS A 119 18.73 12.89 -11.21
N GLY A 120 17.92 12.37 -12.14
CA GLY A 120 16.52 12.76 -12.30
C GLY A 120 15.72 12.56 -11.02
N PHE A 121 15.83 11.38 -10.42
CA PHE A 121 15.21 11.07 -9.12
C PHE A 121 15.62 12.09 -8.04
N THR A 122 16.93 12.30 -7.86
CA THR A 122 17.47 13.18 -6.80
C THR A 122 17.02 14.64 -7.00
N ASP A 123 17.05 15.14 -8.24
CA ASP A 123 16.63 16.51 -8.54
C ASP A 123 15.15 16.73 -8.27
N ARG A 124 14.29 15.77 -8.60
CA ARG A 124 12.84 15.85 -8.36
C ARG A 124 12.50 15.74 -6.88
N ILE A 125 13.14 14.83 -6.14
CA ILE A 125 13.03 14.79 -4.68
C ILE A 125 13.40 16.13 -4.06
N ALA A 126 14.56 16.70 -4.42
CA ALA A 126 15.00 17.97 -3.88
C ALA A 126 14.05 19.12 -4.24
N GLN A 127 13.45 19.11 -5.43
CA GLN A 127 12.44 20.10 -5.82
C GLN A 127 11.16 19.95 -4.97
N ALA A 128 10.64 18.73 -4.82
CA ALA A 128 9.44 18.45 -4.04
C ALA A 128 9.62 18.86 -2.57
N GLU A 129 10.77 18.51 -1.97
CA GLU A 129 11.07 18.84 -0.59
C GLU A 129 11.18 20.35 -0.36
N ARG A 130 11.83 21.09 -1.28
CA ARG A 130 11.88 22.57 -1.17
C ARG A 130 10.48 23.21 -1.21
N LEU A 131 9.60 22.72 -2.11
CA LEU A 131 8.22 23.24 -2.20
C LEU A 131 7.43 22.89 -0.94
N ALA A 132 7.53 21.65 -0.45
CA ALA A 132 6.87 21.23 0.77
C ALA A 132 7.35 22.03 2.00
N ASP A 133 8.66 22.27 2.13
CA ASP A 133 9.23 23.05 3.22
C ASP A 133 8.78 24.53 3.15
N ALA A 134 8.75 25.14 1.97
CA ALA A 134 8.23 26.49 1.79
C ALA A 134 6.74 26.57 2.17
N THR A 135 5.94 25.59 1.75
CA THR A 135 4.52 25.52 2.12
C THR A 135 4.34 25.38 3.63
N ILE A 136 5.11 24.51 4.30
CA ILE A 136 5.04 24.33 5.75
C ILE A 136 5.49 25.60 6.51
N GLN A 137 6.49 26.31 6.01
CA GLN A 137 6.91 27.59 6.60
C GLN A 137 5.81 28.64 6.54
N HIS A 138 5.06 28.70 5.43
CA HIS A 138 3.95 29.63 5.26
C HIS A 138 2.68 29.16 5.98
N ASN A 139 2.38 27.85 5.91
CA ASN A 139 1.22 27.22 6.54
C ASN A 139 1.63 25.94 7.27
N PRO A 140 1.99 26.00 8.57
CA PRO A 140 2.40 24.82 9.36
C PRO A 140 1.32 23.75 9.56
N LYS A 141 0.09 23.99 9.08
CA LYS A 141 -1.04 23.04 9.14
C LYS A 141 -1.43 22.48 7.77
N ASP A 142 -0.56 22.59 6.77
CA ASP A 142 -0.82 22.04 5.46
C ASP A 142 -0.58 20.53 5.44
N ALA A 143 -1.67 19.76 5.42
CA ALA A 143 -1.61 18.30 5.40
C ALA A 143 -0.95 17.74 4.12
N ASN A 144 -1.16 18.41 2.97
CA ASN A 144 -0.62 17.94 1.69
C ASN A 144 0.91 18.11 1.63
N ALA A 145 1.44 19.18 2.21
CA ALA A 145 2.89 19.37 2.29
C ALA A 145 3.56 18.31 3.17
N PHE A 146 2.96 17.92 4.30
CA PHE A 146 3.43 16.78 5.10
C PHE A 146 3.28 15.44 4.38
N TYR A 147 2.19 15.24 3.63
CA TYR A 147 2.03 14.06 2.79
C TYR A 147 3.11 13.99 1.71
N CYS A 148 3.40 15.09 1.04
CA CYS A 148 4.49 15.16 0.07
C CYS A 148 5.83 14.74 0.68
N LYS A 149 6.17 15.24 1.89
CA LYS A 149 7.38 14.83 2.62
C LYS A 149 7.34 13.35 3.01
N ALA A 150 6.17 12.78 3.31
CA ALA A 150 6.05 11.35 3.56
C ALA A 150 6.34 10.52 2.30
N VAL A 151 5.81 10.93 1.15
CA VAL A 151 6.03 10.27 -0.15
C VAL A 151 7.50 10.34 -0.57
N THR A 152 8.12 11.53 -0.50
CA THR A 152 9.54 11.69 -0.86
C THR A 152 10.45 10.89 0.05
N SER A 153 10.23 10.91 1.37
CA SER A 153 10.99 10.08 2.32
C SER A 153 10.78 8.59 2.09
N GLY A 154 9.57 8.14 1.74
CA GLY A 154 9.28 6.75 1.38
C GLY A 154 10.10 6.31 0.16
N MET A 155 10.12 7.10 -0.90
CA MET A 155 10.91 6.80 -2.09
C MET A 155 12.42 6.81 -1.83
N GLN A 156 12.90 7.69 -0.94
CA GLN A 156 14.31 7.67 -0.49
C GLN A 156 14.63 6.40 0.31
N ALA A 157 13.68 5.91 1.13
CA ALA A 157 13.83 4.63 1.82
C ALA A 157 13.91 3.46 0.83
N ASP A 158 13.05 3.47 -0.20
CA ASP A 158 13.03 2.44 -1.25
C ASP A 158 14.34 2.46 -2.07
N TRP A 159 14.82 3.65 -2.46
CA TRP A 159 16.12 3.78 -3.14
C TRP A 159 17.24 3.22 -2.29
N ALA A 160 17.32 3.64 -1.02
CA ALA A 160 18.36 3.19 -0.09
C ALA A 160 18.31 1.68 0.14
N SER A 161 17.11 1.09 0.26
CA SER A 161 16.92 -0.34 0.51
C SER A 161 17.15 -1.20 -0.74
N LEU A 162 16.50 -0.84 -1.86
CA LEU A 162 16.38 -1.71 -3.02
C LEU A 162 17.51 -1.51 -4.04
N ILE A 163 18.08 -0.31 -4.10
CA ILE A 163 19.16 0.04 -5.05
C ILE A 163 20.51 0.10 -4.34
N ASP A 164 20.68 1.03 -3.40
CA ASP A 164 21.96 1.25 -2.71
C ASP A 164 22.24 0.15 -1.65
N ARG A 165 21.22 -0.57 -1.19
CA ARG A 165 21.27 -1.57 -0.09
C ARG A 165 21.92 -1.03 1.17
N HIS A 166 21.59 0.19 1.51
CA HIS A 166 22.05 0.90 2.68
C HIS A 166 20.97 0.85 3.78
N GLU A 167 20.96 -0.24 4.56
CA GLU A 167 19.89 -0.55 5.54
C GLU A 167 19.65 0.57 6.55
N TYR A 168 20.70 1.19 7.09
CA TYR A 168 20.54 2.27 8.03
C TYR A 168 19.88 3.50 7.41
N GLY A 169 20.25 3.88 6.18
CA GLY A 169 19.61 4.95 5.43
C GLY A 169 18.14 4.64 5.14
N ALA A 170 17.87 3.42 4.67
CA ALA A 170 16.51 2.96 4.43
C ALA A 170 15.63 3.06 5.69
N TYR A 171 16.13 2.61 6.84
CA TYR A 171 15.43 2.73 8.12
C TYR A 171 15.15 4.19 8.49
N LYS A 172 16.15 5.07 8.38
CA LYS A 172 16.00 6.50 8.70
C LYS A 172 14.98 7.21 7.82
N PHE A 173 14.99 6.95 6.53
CA PHE A 173 14.01 7.50 5.61
C PHE A 173 12.61 6.91 5.85
N SER A 174 12.49 5.63 6.17
CA SER A 174 11.21 5.01 6.53
C SER A 174 10.62 5.62 7.82
N GLU A 175 11.45 5.87 8.84
CA GLU A 175 11.05 6.57 10.06
C GLU A 175 10.52 7.98 9.76
N LEU A 176 11.22 8.75 8.89
CA LEU A 176 10.78 10.07 8.45
C LEU A 176 9.47 10.00 7.67
N ALA A 177 9.33 9.06 6.75
CA ALA A 177 8.10 8.85 5.97
C ALA A 177 6.90 8.62 6.90
N SER A 178 7.03 7.70 7.87
CA SER A 178 6.00 7.42 8.87
C SER A 178 5.69 8.64 9.76
N LYS A 179 6.71 9.38 10.18
CA LYS A 179 6.54 10.59 10.98
C LYS A 179 5.73 11.65 10.23
N TYR A 180 6.09 11.95 8.98
CA TYR A 180 5.38 12.95 8.17
C TYR A 180 3.98 12.48 7.80
N ALA A 181 3.80 11.19 7.52
CA ALA A 181 2.48 10.61 7.27
C ALA A 181 1.55 10.75 8.49
N LYS A 182 2.03 10.49 9.70
CA LYS A 182 1.29 10.71 10.95
C LYS A 182 0.90 12.18 11.15
N GLN A 183 1.80 13.12 10.79
CA GLN A 183 1.49 14.56 10.83
C GLN A 183 0.40 14.94 9.81
N ALA A 184 0.51 14.44 8.57
CA ALA A 184 -0.50 14.65 7.54
C ALA A 184 -1.88 14.13 7.99
N LEU A 185 -1.94 12.90 8.51
CA LEU A 185 -3.18 12.28 9.00
C LEU A 185 -3.77 12.98 10.23
N ALA A 186 -2.93 13.54 11.11
CA ALA A 186 -3.41 14.34 12.24
C ALA A 186 -4.08 15.65 11.81
N LEU A 187 -3.64 16.22 10.68
CA LEU A 187 -4.20 17.43 10.09
C LEU A 187 -5.38 17.14 9.16
N ASN A 188 -5.33 16.04 8.42
CA ASN A 188 -6.40 15.58 7.54
C ASN A 188 -6.55 14.05 7.61
N PRO A 189 -7.46 13.53 8.45
CA PRO A 189 -7.68 12.09 8.60
C PRO A 189 -8.21 11.37 7.34
N THR A 190 -8.71 12.11 6.35
CA THR A 190 -9.21 11.56 5.08
C THR A 190 -8.14 11.44 4.01
N LEU A 191 -6.89 11.84 4.29
CA LEU A 191 -5.76 11.67 3.40
C LEU A 191 -5.25 10.22 3.45
N TYR A 192 -6.09 9.29 2.97
CA TYR A 192 -5.90 7.85 3.14
C TYR A 192 -4.60 7.31 2.55
N ASP A 193 -4.07 7.93 1.50
CA ASP A 193 -2.78 7.56 0.92
C ASP A 193 -1.62 7.66 1.92
N ALA A 194 -1.70 8.58 2.88
CA ALA A 194 -0.67 8.73 3.90
C ALA A 194 -0.56 7.50 4.83
N ASN A 195 -1.62 6.68 4.95
CA ASN A 195 -1.56 5.45 5.74
C ASN A 195 -0.59 4.42 5.15
N LEU A 196 -0.23 4.52 3.87
CA LEU A 196 0.72 3.61 3.23
C LEU A 196 2.07 3.57 3.96
N ALA A 197 2.66 4.74 4.23
CA ALA A 197 3.97 4.83 4.88
C ALA A 197 3.96 4.21 6.29
N VAL A 198 2.91 4.51 7.08
CA VAL A 198 2.74 3.94 8.42
C VAL A 198 2.47 2.44 8.35
N GLY A 199 1.70 2.00 7.36
CA GLY A 199 1.37 0.60 7.12
C GLY A 199 2.60 -0.22 6.75
N ILE A 200 3.43 0.28 5.82
CA ILE A 200 4.69 -0.36 5.41
C ILE A 200 5.66 -0.43 6.58
N GLU A 201 5.86 0.66 7.35
CA GLU A 201 6.73 0.64 8.54
C GLU A 201 6.31 -0.47 9.48
N ASN A 202 5.04 -0.51 9.90
CA ASN A 202 4.51 -1.51 10.82
C ASN A 202 4.68 -2.95 10.29
N TYR A 203 4.38 -3.15 9.00
CA TYR A 203 4.50 -4.47 8.39
C TYR A 203 5.96 -4.92 8.30
N MET A 204 6.84 -4.11 7.71
CA MET A 204 8.24 -4.48 7.47
C MET A 204 9.03 -4.67 8.77
N LEU A 205 8.85 -3.78 9.75
CA LEU A 205 9.53 -3.91 11.03
C LEU A 205 8.99 -5.09 11.85
N SER A 206 7.74 -5.51 11.63
CA SER A 206 7.19 -6.71 12.28
C SER A 206 7.87 -8.01 11.83
N LEU A 207 8.50 -8.02 10.66
CA LEU A 207 9.25 -9.16 10.13
C LEU A 207 10.64 -9.33 10.77
N LYS A 208 11.15 -8.32 11.50
CA LYS A 208 12.44 -8.40 12.19
C LYS A 208 12.36 -9.34 13.40
N PRO A 209 13.49 -9.95 13.84
CA PRO A 209 13.55 -10.81 15.03
C PRO A 209 13.01 -10.10 16.29
N ALA A 210 12.42 -10.86 17.21
CA ALA A 210 11.74 -10.33 18.40
C ALA A 210 12.59 -9.35 19.24
N PRO A 211 13.90 -9.59 19.52
CA PRO A 211 14.71 -8.63 20.27
C PRO A 211 14.84 -7.28 19.56
N ILE A 212 14.99 -7.30 18.23
CA ILE A 212 15.11 -6.08 17.42
C ILE A 212 13.78 -5.32 17.43
N ARG A 213 12.66 -6.02 17.25
CA ARG A 213 11.31 -5.40 17.32
C ARG A 213 11.07 -4.72 18.67
N TRP A 214 11.50 -5.35 19.76
CA TRP A 214 11.34 -4.79 21.11
C TRP A 214 12.12 -3.48 21.26
N ILE A 215 13.38 -3.42 20.80
CA ILE A 215 14.20 -2.21 20.82
C ILE A 215 13.58 -1.11 19.97
N LEU A 216 13.14 -1.43 18.73
CA LEU A 216 12.51 -0.49 17.82
C LEU A 216 11.19 0.04 18.39
N GLY A 217 10.39 -0.82 19.02
CA GLY A 217 9.14 -0.44 19.66
C GLY A 217 9.35 0.51 20.84
N MET A 218 10.39 0.33 21.64
CA MET A 218 10.76 1.28 22.70
C MET A 218 11.18 2.65 22.14
N ALA A 219 11.76 2.67 20.95
CA ALA A 219 12.09 3.91 20.23
C ALA A 219 10.87 4.55 19.52
N GLY A 220 9.67 3.97 19.66
CA GLY A 220 8.43 4.50 19.07
C GLY A 220 8.15 4.05 17.64
N ALA A 221 8.95 3.12 17.09
CA ALA A 221 8.70 2.56 15.75
C ALA A 221 7.50 1.61 15.76
N GLY A 222 6.69 1.66 14.70
CA GLY A 222 5.57 0.74 14.51
C GLY A 222 6.06 -0.66 14.13
N THR A 223 5.81 -1.66 14.99
CA THR A 223 6.24 -3.05 14.78
C THR A 223 5.08 -4.05 14.83
N ASN A 224 3.86 -3.60 14.55
CA ASN A 224 2.64 -4.39 14.64
C ASN A 224 2.15 -4.82 13.26
N LYS A 225 2.34 -6.11 12.90
CA LYS A 225 1.91 -6.67 11.61
C LYS A 225 0.42 -6.46 11.33
N THR A 226 -0.44 -6.69 12.34
CA THR A 226 -1.89 -6.55 12.17
C THR A 226 -2.29 -5.11 11.85
N GLU A 227 -1.70 -4.16 12.55
CA GLU A 227 -1.91 -2.73 12.28
C GLU A 227 -1.36 -2.33 10.92
N GLY A 228 -0.17 -2.82 10.54
CA GLY A 228 0.40 -2.61 9.22
C GLY A 228 -0.55 -3.06 8.10
N VAL A 229 -1.05 -4.29 8.19
CA VAL A 229 -2.01 -4.84 7.22
C VAL A 229 -3.33 -4.04 7.21
N ARG A 230 -3.83 -3.61 8.38
CA ARG A 230 -5.04 -2.79 8.48
C ARG A 230 -4.88 -1.45 7.74
N LEU A 231 -3.75 -0.77 7.93
CA LEU A 231 -3.46 0.51 7.27
C LEU A 231 -3.25 0.35 5.76
N LEU A 232 -2.58 -0.73 5.32
CA LEU A 232 -2.45 -1.06 3.90
C LEU A 232 -3.82 -1.31 3.25
N LYS A 233 -4.73 -2.04 3.93
CA LYS A 233 -6.11 -2.23 3.47
C LYS A 233 -6.86 -0.91 3.37
N LEU A 234 -6.73 -0.04 4.37
CA LEU A 234 -7.37 1.28 4.35
C LEU A 234 -6.89 2.12 3.16
N THR A 235 -5.58 2.12 2.87
CA THR A 235 -5.06 2.78 1.66
C THR A 235 -5.55 2.10 0.39
N ALA A 236 -5.61 0.77 0.34
CA ALA A 236 -6.07 0.01 -0.84
C ALA A 236 -7.54 0.30 -1.19
N GLU A 237 -8.38 0.57 -0.19
CA GLU A 237 -9.82 0.78 -0.31
C GLU A 237 -10.21 2.26 -0.47
N GLN A 238 -9.49 3.17 0.19
CA GLN A 238 -9.87 4.59 0.32
C GLN A 238 -8.81 5.54 -0.25
N GLY A 239 -7.59 5.08 -0.49
CA GLY A 239 -6.52 5.87 -1.08
C GLY A 239 -6.83 6.24 -2.53
N HIS A 240 -6.14 7.25 -3.04
CA HIS A 240 -6.32 7.72 -4.40
C HIS A 240 -5.12 7.33 -5.28
N TYR A 241 -3.96 7.94 -5.06
CA TYR A 241 -2.77 7.69 -5.87
C TYR A 241 -2.06 6.39 -5.51
N LEU A 242 -2.07 6.02 -4.24
CA LEU A 242 -1.30 4.89 -3.72
C LEU A 242 -2.13 3.63 -3.47
N ALA A 243 -3.46 3.66 -3.76
CA ALA A 243 -4.32 2.50 -3.63
C ALA A 243 -3.83 1.28 -4.44
N PRO A 244 -3.38 1.40 -5.71
CA PRO A 244 -2.85 0.27 -6.46
C PRO A 244 -1.56 -0.30 -5.84
N PHE A 245 -0.67 0.58 -5.34
CA PHE A 245 0.56 0.16 -4.67
C PHE A 245 0.27 -0.55 -3.35
N ALA A 246 -0.68 -0.06 -2.56
CA ALA A 246 -1.12 -0.74 -1.34
C ALA A 246 -1.69 -2.13 -1.62
N ARG A 247 -2.49 -2.29 -2.68
CA ARG A 247 -2.98 -3.61 -3.14
C ARG A 247 -1.83 -4.53 -3.54
N LEU A 248 -0.82 -4.02 -4.23
CA LEU A 248 0.38 -4.79 -4.56
C LEU A 248 1.11 -5.27 -3.30
N MET A 249 1.30 -4.38 -2.31
CA MET A 249 1.93 -4.75 -1.02
C MET A 249 1.11 -5.80 -0.27
N LEU A 250 -0.21 -5.72 -0.29
CA LEU A 250 -1.08 -6.75 0.28
C LEU A 250 -0.91 -8.09 -0.46
N ALA A 251 -0.87 -8.09 -1.80
CA ALA A 251 -0.62 -9.31 -2.57
C ALA A 251 0.71 -9.96 -2.20
N VAL A 252 1.79 -9.18 -2.08
CA VAL A 252 3.09 -9.66 -1.60
C VAL A 252 2.97 -10.27 -0.20
N GLY A 253 2.27 -9.60 0.71
CA GLY A 253 2.04 -10.09 2.06
C GLY A 253 1.28 -11.43 2.10
N GLU A 254 0.24 -11.57 1.28
CA GLU A 254 -0.51 -12.83 1.14
C GLU A 254 0.38 -13.96 0.60
N LEU A 255 1.20 -13.68 -0.42
CA LEU A 255 2.14 -14.66 -0.99
C LEU A 255 3.20 -15.10 0.02
N ARG A 256 3.78 -14.15 0.78
CA ARG A 256 4.74 -14.46 1.86
C ARG A 256 4.14 -15.34 2.96
N ASP A 257 2.87 -15.13 3.27
CA ASP A 257 2.15 -15.91 4.29
C ASP A 257 1.61 -17.25 3.72
N GLY A 258 1.93 -17.62 2.48
CA GLY A 258 1.49 -18.85 1.81
C GLY A 258 0.03 -18.87 1.36
N ARG A 259 -0.66 -17.72 1.44
CA ARG A 259 -2.04 -17.57 0.98
C ARG A 259 -2.08 -17.23 -0.51
N ILE A 260 -1.67 -18.22 -1.33
CA ILE A 260 -1.44 -18.04 -2.78
C ILE A 260 -2.70 -17.56 -3.51
N GLN A 261 -3.86 -18.13 -3.19
CA GLN A 261 -5.11 -17.79 -3.88
C GLN A 261 -5.50 -16.33 -3.63
N GLN A 262 -5.39 -15.83 -2.39
CA GLN A 262 -5.69 -14.45 -2.03
C GLN A 262 -4.74 -13.47 -2.73
N GLY A 263 -3.45 -13.74 -2.73
CA GLY A 263 -2.47 -12.93 -3.46
C GLY A 263 -2.75 -12.90 -4.96
N LYS A 264 -3.09 -14.05 -5.56
CA LYS A 264 -3.44 -14.19 -6.98
C LYS A 264 -4.70 -13.38 -7.34
N GLU A 265 -5.73 -13.38 -6.51
CA GLU A 265 -6.96 -12.61 -6.73
C GLU A 265 -6.69 -11.09 -6.76
N ILE A 266 -5.86 -10.59 -5.85
CA ILE A 266 -5.46 -9.17 -5.86
C ILE A 266 -4.70 -8.83 -7.15
N LEU A 267 -3.76 -9.67 -7.58
CA LEU A 267 -2.99 -9.46 -8.81
C LEU A 267 -3.87 -9.50 -10.06
N ILE A 268 -4.88 -10.37 -10.10
CA ILE A 268 -5.88 -10.40 -11.19
C ILE A 268 -6.65 -9.08 -11.25
N GLY A 269 -7.05 -8.53 -10.10
CA GLY A 269 -7.69 -7.21 -10.03
C GLY A 269 -6.80 -6.12 -10.59
N LEU A 270 -5.53 -6.06 -10.17
CA LEU A 270 -4.54 -5.09 -10.66
C LEU A 270 -4.27 -5.26 -12.16
N SER A 271 -4.17 -6.49 -12.66
CA SER A 271 -3.90 -6.73 -14.09
C SER A 271 -5.08 -6.33 -15.00
N ARG A 272 -6.31 -6.32 -14.49
CA ARG A 272 -7.48 -5.82 -15.22
C ARG A 272 -7.53 -4.30 -15.27
N GLU A 273 -7.12 -3.65 -14.17
CA GLU A 273 -7.09 -2.20 -14.05
C GLU A 273 -5.92 -1.60 -14.82
N PHE A 274 -4.76 -2.28 -14.82
CA PHE A 274 -3.52 -1.87 -15.50
C PHE A 274 -3.08 -2.91 -16.53
N PRO A 275 -3.77 -3.02 -17.67
CA PRO A 275 -3.60 -4.13 -18.61
C PRO A 275 -2.27 -4.13 -19.35
N GLN A 276 -1.56 -2.99 -19.42
CA GLN A 276 -0.25 -2.89 -20.05
C GLN A 276 0.89 -3.36 -19.12
N ASN A 277 0.62 -3.49 -17.80
CA ASN A 277 1.58 -3.99 -16.84
C ASN A 277 1.74 -5.51 -16.94
N THR A 278 2.71 -5.95 -17.72
CA THR A 278 3.00 -7.38 -17.93
C THR A 278 3.54 -8.09 -16.69
N LEU A 279 4.02 -7.35 -15.66
CA LEU A 279 4.54 -7.96 -14.43
C LEU A 279 3.45 -8.72 -13.68
N TYR A 280 2.24 -8.17 -13.58
CA TYR A 280 1.11 -8.83 -12.94
C TYR A 280 0.74 -10.14 -13.64
N GLN A 281 0.67 -10.10 -14.98
CA GLN A 281 0.32 -11.29 -15.79
C GLN A 281 1.38 -12.39 -15.66
N ARG A 282 2.68 -12.03 -15.71
CA ARG A 282 3.78 -12.96 -15.51
C ARG A 282 3.72 -13.62 -14.13
N GLN A 283 3.46 -12.82 -13.07
CA GLN A 283 3.36 -13.35 -11.73
C GLN A 283 2.16 -14.30 -11.58
N ILE A 284 0.97 -13.92 -12.08
CA ILE A 284 -0.23 -14.76 -12.04
C ILE A 284 0.02 -16.12 -12.71
N ALA A 285 0.74 -16.13 -13.84
CA ALA A 285 1.07 -17.37 -14.57
C ALA A 285 2.02 -18.30 -13.80
N ARG A 286 2.82 -17.78 -12.86
CA ARG A 286 3.75 -18.56 -12.03
C ARG A 286 3.10 -19.11 -10.74
N LEU A 287 1.95 -18.57 -10.34
CA LEU A 287 1.22 -19.00 -9.14
C LEU A 287 0.30 -20.18 -9.50
N HIS A 288 0.71 -21.37 -9.10
CA HIS A 288 -0.02 -22.62 -9.31
C HIS A 288 -0.76 -23.09 -8.06
#